data_c63123ad8c52265b8b8604c4c242575e
#
_entry.id   c63123ad8c52265b8b8604c4c242575e
#
_cell.length_a   1.000
_cell.length_b   1.000
_cell.length_c   1.000
_cell.angle_alpha   90.00
_cell.angle_beta   90.00
_cell.angle_gamma   90.00
#
_symmetry.space_group_name_H-M   'P 1'
#
loop_
_entity.id
_entity.type
_entity.pdbx_description
1 polymer ?
#
loop_
_entity_poly.entity_id
_entity_poly.type
_entity_poly.pdbx_seq_one_letter_code
_entity_poly.pdbx_strand_id
1 'polypeptide(L)'
;MKQITTWLAAGIFFLAILAGEQATAQKKRTTGSGFSAATRPRNLSDSALLDLVQKQTFRYFWDFAHPVSGLARERSNNSFSYGDEVVTTGGTGFGVMAVIVASERKWITRDSAARFLLKMVKFLSKADSYHGVFPHWLNGATGKTIPFSRKDDGADLVETSYLFQGLLCAAQYFDADNDTETSLRNRIGWLWNEIEWNWFTRDGREVLYWHWSPNNGWAMNHPIRGYNECLITYVLAAAAGDRYGVSPAVYHGGWAQSDNFKNGKDFYGIPLPLGFDYGGPLFFSHYSFLGLDPSGLKDRYADYWEQNRNQTLINREHCVRNPGHFKGYGPNCWGLTARDRKSTRLNSSH
;
A
#
# COMPACT_ATOMS: atom_id res chain seq x y z
N MET A 1 46.22 -17.20 33.33
CA MET A 1 46.68 -16.71 32.02
C MET A 1 46.49 -17.69 30.86
N LYS A 2 45.81 -18.84 31.01
CA LYS A 2 45.54 -19.80 29.89
C LYS A 2 44.10 -19.79 29.35
N GLN A 3 43.18 -18.99 29.90
CA GLN A 3 41.80 -18.92 29.45
C GLN A 3 41.45 -17.76 28.53
N ILE A 4 42.35 -16.73 28.44
CA ILE A 4 42.10 -15.53 27.61
C ILE A 4 42.49 -15.74 26.13
N THR A 5 43.42 -16.66 25.86
CA THR A 5 43.89 -16.94 24.50
C THR A 5 42.91 -17.79 23.66
N THR A 6 42.02 -18.56 24.29
CA THR A 6 41.06 -19.43 23.57
C THR A 6 39.88 -18.68 23.00
N TRP A 7 39.50 -17.56 23.58
CA TRP A 7 38.39 -16.73 23.10
C TRP A 7 38.77 -15.79 21.94
N LEU A 8 40.01 -15.36 21.86
CA LEU A 8 40.51 -14.58 20.74
C LEU A 8 40.63 -15.42 19.44
N ALA A 9 40.97 -16.67 19.53
CA ALA A 9 41.04 -17.59 18.37
C ALA A 9 39.65 -17.94 17.82
N ALA A 10 38.64 -18.10 18.68
CA ALA A 10 37.25 -18.33 18.28
C ALA A 10 36.62 -17.09 17.63
N GLY A 11 36.92 -15.89 18.13
CA GLY A 11 36.42 -14.63 17.56
C GLY A 11 36.98 -14.33 16.17
N ILE A 12 38.24 -14.65 15.92
CA ILE A 12 38.87 -14.46 14.62
C ILE A 12 38.38 -15.49 13.60
N PHE A 13 38.09 -16.72 14.02
CA PHE A 13 37.51 -17.74 13.12
C PHE A 13 36.06 -17.42 12.72
N PHE A 14 35.26 -16.85 13.65
CA PHE A 14 33.89 -16.42 13.34
C PHE A 14 33.84 -15.20 12.41
N LEU A 15 34.78 -14.25 12.56
CA LEU A 15 34.92 -13.11 11.65
C LEU A 15 35.41 -13.51 10.26
N ALA A 16 36.27 -14.54 10.16
CA ALA A 16 36.73 -15.06 8.87
C ALA A 16 35.63 -15.84 8.12
N ILE A 17 34.71 -16.53 8.81
CA ILE A 17 33.58 -17.21 8.18
C ILE A 17 32.55 -16.18 7.68
N LEU A 18 32.27 -15.13 8.46
CA LEU A 18 31.37 -14.03 8.01
C LEU A 18 31.95 -13.22 6.85
N ALA A 19 33.27 -13.02 6.81
CA ALA A 19 33.93 -12.38 5.68
C ALA A 19 33.97 -13.27 4.43
N GLY A 20 34.07 -14.59 4.60
CA GLY A 20 34.03 -15.57 3.51
C GLY A 20 32.64 -15.66 2.84
N GLU A 21 31.57 -15.61 3.63
CA GLU A 21 30.21 -15.61 3.10
C GLU A 21 29.83 -14.31 2.40
N GLN A 22 30.32 -13.16 2.88
CA GLN A 22 30.13 -11.88 2.19
C GLN A 22 30.91 -11.81 0.86
N ALA A 23 32.09 -12.39 0.77
CA ALA A 23 32.85 -12.43 -0.47
C ALA A 23 32.24 -13.38 -1.52
N THR A 24 31.61 -14.49 -1.08
CA THR A 24 30.89 -15.41 -1.98
C THR A 24 29.53 -14.83 -2.44
N ALA A 25 28.84 -14.08 -1.60
CA ALA A 25 27.61 -13.38 -1.98
C ALA A 25 27.88 -12.28 -3.02
N GLN A 26 29.03 -11.59 -2.92
CA GLN A 26 29.39 -10.55 -3.87
C GLN A 26 29.81 -11.10 -5.24
N LYS A 27 30.30 -12.35 -5.32
CA LYS A 27 30.69 -13.00 -6.58
C LYS A 27 29.50 -13.60 -7.37
N LYS A 28 28.34 -13.82 -6.74
CA LYS A 28 27.08 -14.26 -7.40
C LYS A 28 26.27 -13.12 -8.03
N ARG A 29 26.76 -11.89 -7.97
CA ARG A 29 26.08 -10.68 -8.43
C ARG A 29 26.11 -10.44 -9.95
N THR A 30 26.61 -11.37 -10.74
CA THR A 30 26.83 -11.15 -12.19
C THR A 30 25.92 -11.94 -13.13
N THR A 31 24.86 -12.59 -12.64
CA THR A 31 23.88 -13.26 -13.52
C THR A 31 22.43 -12.88 -13.26
N GLY A 32 22.17 -11.72 -12.69
CA GLY A 32 20.87 -11.08 -12.80
C GLY A 32 20.71 -10.62 -14.25
N SER A 33 19.65 -11.02 -14.94
CA SER A 33 19.30 -10.54 -16.27
C SER A 33 19.13 -9.01 -16.24
N GLY A 34 20.24 -8.29 -16.29
CA GLY A 34 20.24 -6.86 -16.47
C GLY A 34 19.57 -6.57 -17.80
N PHE A 35 18.48 -5.82 -17.79
CA PHE A 35 17.98 -5.23 -19.02
C PHE A 35 19.13 -4.46 -19.67
N SER A 36 19.65 -5.00 -20.77
CA SER A 36 20.68 -4.33 -21.55
C SER A 36 20.14 -2.97 -21.99
N ALA A 37 20.94 -1.92 -21.85
CA ALA A 37 20.56 -0.58 -22.32
C ALA A 37 20.19 -0.60 -23.83
N ALA A 38 20.67 -1.59 -24.58
CA ALA A 38 20.37 -1.82 -26.00
C ALA A 38 18.93 -2.28 -26.26
N THR A 39 18.23 -2.83 -25.24
CA THR A 39 16.86 -3.34 -25.37
C THR A 39 15.79 -2.35 -24.92
N ARG A 40 16.17 -1.15 -24.46
CA ARG A 40 15.19 -0.14 -24.06
C ARG A 40 14.54 0.47 -25.32
N PRO A 41 13.20 0.42 -25.41
CA PRO A 41 12.50 1.10 -26.50
C PRO A 41 12.84 2.59 -26.51
N ARG A 42 13.10 3.13 -27.71
CA ARG A 42 13.41 4.56 -27.89
C ARG A 42 12.36 5.16 -28.83
N ASN A 43 12.14 6.45 -28.73
CA ASN A 43 11.23 7.20 -29.60
C ASN A 43 9.79 6.69 -29.60
N LEU A 44 9.29 6.25 -28.43
CA LEU A 44 7.88 5.92 -28.26
C LEU A 44 7.05 7.20 -28.23
N SER A 45 5.82 7.15 -28.78
CA SER A 45 4.82 8.17 -28.47
C SER A 45 4.45 8.10 -26.98
N ASP A 46 3.90 9.18 -26.43
CA ASP A 46 3.45 9.23 -25.03
C ASP A 46 2.47 8.10 -24.72
N SER A 47 1.53 7.83 -25.61
CA SER A 47 0.56 6.73 -25.45
C SER A 47 1.25 5.38 -25.41
N ALA A 48 2.21 5.10 -26.30
CA ALA A 48 2.95 3.84 -26.31
C ALA A 48 3.86 3.69 -25.09
N LEU A 49 4.44 4.79 -24.60
CA LEU A 49 5.24 4.79 -23.37
C LEU A 49 4.37 4.50 -22.15
N LEU A 50 3.20 5.15 -22.02
CA LEU A 50 2.27 4.92 -20.93
C LEU A 50 1.75 3.48 -20.93
N ASP A 51 1.39 2.92 -22.09
CA ASP A 51 0.98 1.52 -22.20
C ASP A 51 2.10 0.56 -21.76
N LEU A 52 3.32 0.81 -22.22
CA LEU A 52 4.48 0.01 -21.81
C LEU A 52 4.71 0.07 -20.30
N VAL A 53 4.71 1.26 -19.70
CA VAL A 53 4.93 1.45 -18.25
C VAL A 53 3.84 0.73 -17.46
N GLN A 54 2.58 0.92 -17.81
CA GLN A 54 1.46 0.26 -17.14
C GLN A 54 1.54 -1.27 -17.24
N LYS A 55 1.85 -1.80 -18.42
CA LYS A 55 2.00 -3.24 -18.63
C LYS A 55 3.17 -3.83 -17.85
N GLN A 56 4.31 -3.13 -17.77
CA GLN A 56 5.43 -3.59 -16.96
C GLN A 56 5.13 -3.52 -15.44
N THR A 57 4.42 -2.49 -14.99
CA THR A 57 3.97 -2.37 -13.60
C THR A 57 3.00 -3.48 -13.23
N PHE A 58 2.04 -3.80 -14.11
CA PHE A 58 1.10 -4.91 -13.93
C PHE A 58 1.80 -6.25 -13.68
N ARG A 59 2.95 -6.50 -14.33
CA ARG A 59 3.70 -7.75 -14.17
C ARG A 59 4.16 -8.01 -12.73
N TYR A 60 4.36 -6.96 -11.92
CA TYR A 60 4.63 -7.13 -10.50
C TYR A 60 3.51 -7.86 -9.78
N PHE A 61 2.27 -7.54 -10.11
CA PHE A 61 1.08 -8.11 -9.48
C PHE A 61 0.60 -9.41 -10.13
N TRP A 62 1.09 -9.75 -11.32
CA TRP A 62 0.69 -10.94 -12.07
C TRP A 62 1.77 -12.01 -12.09
N ASP A 63 2.96 -11.68 -12.62
CA ASP A 63 4.05 -12.64 -12.76
C ASP A 63 4.74 -12.90 -11.41
N PHE A 64 4.80 -11.91 -10.54
CA PHE A 64 5.49 -11.95 -9.26
C PHE A 64 4.54 -12.11 -8.06
N ALA A 65 3.24 -12.26 -8.27
CA ALA A 65 2.28 -12.61 -7.23
C ALA A 65 2.70 -13.88 -6.49
N HIS A 66 2.32 -13.99 -5.22
CA HIS A 66 2.63 -15.17 -4.44
C HIS A 66 1.93 -16.43 -5.03
N PRO A 67 2.65 -17.53 -5.32
CA PRO A 67 2.13 -18.65 -6.11
C PRO A 67 0.97 -19.40 -5.46
N VAL A 68 0.88 -19.41 -4.12
CA VAL A 68 -0.21 -20.07 -3.39
C VAL A 68 -1.41 -19.16 -3.27
N SER A 69 -1.23 -17.94 -2.73
CA SER A 69 -2.33 -17.03 -2.43
C SER A 69 -2.79 -16.18 -3.61
N GLY A 70 -1.89 -15.83 -4.52
CA GLY A 70 -2.13 -14.79 -5.53
C GLY A 70 -2.01 -13.37 -5.00
N LEU A 71 -1.73 -13.18 -3.70
CA LEU A 71 -1.57 -11.87 -3.09
C LEU A 71 -0.27 -11.18 -3.57
N ALA A 72 -0.24 -9.85 -3.50
CA ALA A 72 0.94 -9.08 -3.85
C ALA A 72 2.04 -9.30 -2.82
N ARG A 73 3.27 -9.62 -3.26
CA ARG A 73 4.43 -9.65 -2.38
C ARG A 73 4.73 -8.24 -1.86
N GLU A 74 5.27 -8.18 -0.66
CA GLU A 74 5.61 -6.89 -0.03
C GLU A 74 6.69 -6.16 -0.83
N ARG A 75 7.71 -6.88 -1.28
CA ARG A 75 8.80 -6.36 -2.14
C ARG A 75 9.46 -7.46 -2.95
N SER A 76 10.27 -7.07 -3.94
CA SER A 76 11.19 -7.98 -4.61
C SER A 76 12.62 -7.78 -4.07
N ASN A 77 13.30 -8.88 -3.78
CA ASN A 77 14.70 -8.89 -3.38
C ASN A 77 15.55 -9.50 -4.48
N ASN A 78 16.42 -8.68 -5.11
CA ASN A 78 17.33 -9.19 -6.14
C ASN A 78 18.63 -9.79 -5.56
N SER A 79 18.88 -9.60 -4.28
CA SER A 79 20.16 -9.97 -3.63
C SER A 79 20.07 -11.21 -2.77
N PHE A 80 18.87 -11.60 -2.30
CA PHE A 80 18.64 -12.76 -1.43
C PHE A 80 17.14 -13.12 -1.44
N SER A 81 16.83 -14.37 -1.11
CA SER A 81 15.45 -14.91 -1.06
C SER A 81 14.70 -14.61 0.24
N TYR A 82 15.12 -13.61 0.97
CA TYR A 82 14.51 -13.22 2.24
C TYR A 82 13.16 -12.52 2.00
N GLY A 83 12.15 -12.93 2.78
CA GLY A 83 10.82 -12.29 2.77
C GLY A 83 9.94 -12.68 1.58
N ASP A 84 10.29 -13.70 0.81
CA ASP A 84 9.50 -14.14 -0.36
C ASP A 84 8.09 -14.62 0.01
N GLU A 85 7.87 -15.07 1.26
CA GLU A 85 6.56 -15.45 1.78
C GLU A 85 5.72 -14.27 2.26
N VAL A 86 6.31 -13.07 2.43
CA VAL A 86 5.60 -11.89 2.93
C VAL A 86 4.75 -11.30 1.82
N VAL A 87 3.45 -11.25 2.04
CA VAL A 87 2.49 -10.56 1.18
C VAL A 87 1.84 -9.42 1.95
N THR A 88 1.47 -8.35 1.24
CA THR A 88 0.89 -7.16 1.83
C THR A 88 -0.60 -7.05 1.52
N THR A 89 -1.37 -6.68 2.53
CA THR A 89 -2.83 -6.55 2.43
C THR A 89 -3.21 -5.40 1.51
N GLY A 90 -2.76 -4.20 1.78
CA GLY A 90 -3.11 -3.02 0.97
C GLY A 90 -2.53 -3.07 -0.44
N GLY A 91 -1.26 -3.47 -0.59
CA GLY A 91 -0.66 -3.66 -1.91
C GLY A 91 -1.39 -4.68 -2.77
N THR A 92 -2.06 -5.65 -2.16
CA THR A 92 -2.95 -6.58 -2.88
C THR A 92 -4.16 -5.85 -3.47
N GLY A 93 -4.76 -4.88 -2.78
CA GLY A 93 -5.84 -4.05 -3.33
C GLY A 93 -5.41 -3.28 -4.57
N PHE A 94 -4.21 -2.71 -4.58
CA PHE A 94 -3.62 -2.10 -5.78
C PHE A 94 -3.42 -3.14 -6.90
N GLY A 95 -3.00 -4.36 -6.55
CA GLY A 95 -2.88 -5.48 -7.49
C GLY A 95 -4.20 -5.88 -8.12
N VAL A 96 -5.30 -5.88 -7.36
CA VAL A 96 -6.65 -6.14 -7.87
C VAL A 96 -7.04 -5.10 -8.93
N MET A 97 -6.79 -3.82 -8.68
CA MET A 97 -7.04 -2.75 -9.67
C MET A 97 -6.17 -2.93 -10.93
N ALA A 98 -4.90 -3.31 -10.77
CA ALA A 98 -4.02 -3.61 -11.91
C ALA A 98 -4.53 -4.79 -12.75
N VAL A 99 -5.13 -5.82 -12.13
CA VAL A 99 -5.76 -6.96 -12.82
C VAL A 99 -7.00 -6.51 -13.60
N ILE A 100 -7.84 -5.62 -13.05
CA ILE A 100 -8.98 -5.04 -13.77
C ILE A 100 -8.49 -4.28 -15.01
N VAL A 101 -7.50 -3.41 -14.87
CA VAL A 101 -6.90 -2.66 -15.98
C VAL A 101 -6.33 -3.60 -17.04
N ALA A 102 -5.63 -4.67 -16.64
CA ALA A 102 -5.06 -5.64 -17.56
C ALA A 102 -6.12 -6.42 -18.34
N SER A 103 -7.25 -6.75 -17.71
CA SER A 103 -8.40 -7.35 -18.36
C SER A 103 -9.04 -6.40 -19.38
N GLU A 104 -9.27 -5.14 -18.99
CA GLU A 104 -9.85 -4.12 -19.85
C GLU A 104 -8.97 -3.82 -21.07
N ARG A 105 -7.65 -3.74 -20.87
CA ARG A 105 -6.67 -3.54 -21.94
C ARG A 105 -6.35 -4.81 -22.74
N LYS A 106 -6.99 -5.95 -22.41
CA LYS A 106 -6.81 -7.23 -23.10
C LYS A 106 -5.37 -7.77 -23.06
N TRP A 107 -4.61 -7.43 -22.00
CA TRP A 107 -3.31 -8.05 -21.74
C TRP A 107 -3.47 -9.47 -21.20
N ILE A 108 -4.57 -9.72 -20.49
CA ILE A 108 -5.03 -11.03 -20.04
C ILE A 108 -6.52 -11.19 -20.39
N THR A 109 -7.02 -12.42 -20.42
CA THR A 109 -8.44 -12.64 -20.63
C THR A 109 -9.25 -12.34 -19.37
N ARG A 110 -10.50 -11.89 -19.52
CA ARG A 110 -11.42 -11.67 -18.40
C ARG A 110 -11.58 -12.92 -17.52
N ASP A 111 -11.69 -14.09 -18.14
CA ASP A 111 -11.77 -15.36 -17.42
C ASP A 111 -10.51 -15.66 -16.58
N SER A 112 -9.31 -15.45 -17.13
CA SER A 112 -8.06 -15.60 -16.38
C SER A 112 -7.99 -14.63 -15.21
N ALA A 113 -8.41 -13.38 -15.40
CA ALA A 113 -8.47 -12.37 -14.35
C ALA A 113 -9.44 -12.78 -13.23
N ALA A 114 -10.67 -13.18 -13.59
CA ALA A 114 -11.69 -13.60 -12.63
C ALA A 114 -11.25 -14.82 -11.82
N ARG A 115 -10.64 -15.84 -12.45
CA ARG A 115 -10.11 -17.02 -11.74
C ARG A 115 -8.96 -16.67 -10.81
N PHE A 116 -8.07 -15.76 -11.22
CA PHE A 116 -6.97 -15.30 -10.39
C PHE A 116 -7.48 -14.59 -9.14
N LEU A 117 -8.44 -13.67 -9.29
CA LEU A 117 -9.05 -12.97 -8.15
C LEU A 117 -9.87 -13.91 -7.28
N LEU A 118 -10.59 -14.88 -7.87
CA LEU A 118 -11.33 -15.89 -7.09
C LEU A 118 -10.38 -16.76 -6.25
N LYS A 119 -9.21 -17.13 -6.75
CA LYS A 119 -8.16 -17.81 -5.97
C LYS A 119 -7.74 -16.95 -4.78
N MET A 120 -7.49 -15.66 -5.01
CA MET A 120 -7.08 -14.70 -3.99
C MET A 120 -8.11 -14.57 -2.86
N VAL A 121 -9.39 -14.34 -3.19
CA VAL A 121 -10.43 -14.20 -2.17
C VAL A 121 -10.74 -15.51 -1.44
N LYS A 122 -10.56 -16.67 -2.09
CA LYS A 122 -10.63 -17.98 -1.44
C LYS A 122 -9.51 -18.17 -0.42
N PHE A 123 -8.34 -17.65 -0.67
CA PHE A 123 -7.24 -17.66 0.29
C PHE A 123 -7.52 -16.72 1.47
N LEU A 124 -7.92 -15.47 1.17
CA LEU A 124 -8.29 -14.49 2.21
C LEU A 124 -9.41 -14.98 3.13
N SER A 125 -10.38 -15.75 2.62
CA SER A 125 -11.45 -16.33 3.44
C SER A 125 -10.97 -17.31 4.51
N LYS A 126 -9.69 -17.71 4.49
CA LYS A 126 -9.07 -18.65 5.44
C LYS A 126 -7.88 -18.03 6.17
N ALA A 127 -7.47 -16.83 5.77
CA ALA A 127 -6.35 -16.13 6.36
C ALA A 127 -6.73 -15.55 7.72
N ASP A 128 -5.72 -15.25 8.54
CA ASP A 128 -5.93 -14.56 9.80
C ASP A 128 -6.57 -13.18 9.55
N SER A 129 -7.60 -12.89 10.32
CA SER A 129 -8.25 -11.59 10.39
C SER A 129 -8.78 -11.36 11.81
N TYR A 130 -8.95 -10.11 12.17
CA TYR A 130 -9.33 -9.68 13.52
C TYR A 130 -10.47 -8.68 13.40
N HIS A 131 -11.65 -9.03 13.87
CA HIS A 131 -12.86 -8.23 13.62
C HIS A 131 -13.10 -7.98 12.12
N GLY A 132 -12.80 -9.00 11.28
CA GLY A 132 -12.90 -8.93 9.83
C GLY A 132 -11.79 -8.12 9.14
N VAL A 133 -10.89 -7.50 9.90
CA VAL A 133 -9.77 -6.67 9.39
C VAL A 133 -8.50 -7.50 9.29
N PHE A 134 -7.83 -7.42 8.15
CA PHE A 134 -6.60 -8.15 7.88
C PHE A 134 -5.38 -7.44 8.48
N PRO A 135 -4.31 -8.18 8.81
CA PRO A 135 -3.06 -7.57 9.25
C PRO A 135 -2.34 -6.89 8.08
N HIS A 136 -1.37 -6.03 8.39
CA HIS A 136 -0.51 -5.39 7.41
C HIS A 136 0.15 -6.40 6.47
N TRP A 137 0.76 -7.46 7.08
CA TRP A 137 1.42 -8.55 6.38
C TRP A 137 0.84 -9.92 6.73
N LEU A 138 0.75 -10.74 5.71
CA LEU A 138 0.43 -12.17 5.83
C LEU A 138 1.56 -13.03 5.28
N ASN A 139 1.66 -14.25 5.76
CA ASN A 139 2.42 -15.30 5.10
C ASN A 139 1.59 -15.79 3.89
N GLY A 140 2.09 -15.62 2.69
CA GLY A 140 1.38 -15.91 1.46
C GLY A 140 1.09 -17.38 1.20
N ALA A 141 1.79 -18.31 1.89
CA ALA A 141 1.53 -19.74 1.80
C ALA A 141 0.48 -20.20 2.81
N THR A 142 0.51 -19.66 4.04
CA THR A 142 -0.30 -20.16 5.15
C THR A 142 -1.46 -19.27 5.55
N GLY A 143 -1.47 -17.99 5.16
CA GLY A 143 -2.45 -16.99 5.58
C GLY A 143 -2.27 -16.50 7.03
N LYS A 144 -1.17 -16.87 7.68
CA LYS A 144 -0.89 -16.45 9.05
C LYS A 144 -0.33 -15.05 9.10
N THR A 145 -0.68 -14.30 10.15
CA THR A 145 -0.16 -12.97 10.41
C THR A 145 1.37 -12.97 10.52
N ILE A 146 2.02 -12.06 9.81
CA ILE A 146 3.41 -11.70 10.02
C ILE A 146 3.41 -10.31 10.68
N PRO A 147 3.91 -10.17 11.93
CA PRO A 147 3.91 -8.89 12.61
C PRO A 147 4.71 -7.83 11.85
N PHE A 148 4.10 -6.67 11.60
CA PHE A 148 4.81 -5.51 11.07
C PHE A 148 5.76 -4.92 12.12
N SER A 149 5.30 -4.90 13.38
CA SER A 149 6.12 -4.57 14.54
C SER A 149 5.61 -5.32 15.78
N ARG A 150 6.32 -5.19 16.90
CA ARG A 150 5.96 -5.87 18.15
C ARG A 150 4.54 -5.56 18.66
N LYS A 151 4.02 -4.39 18.36
CA LYS A 151 2.66 -3.97 18.76
C LYS A 151 1.66 -3.97 17.60
N ASP A 152 2.15 -4.15 16.39
CA ASP A 152 1.39 -4.21 15.15
C ASP A 152 1.49 -5.64 14.60
N ASP A 153 0.78 -6.53 15.28
CA ASP A 153 0.74 -7.98 15.06
C ASP A 153 -0.70 -8.49 14.90
N GLY A 154 -1.60 -7.62 14.49
CA GLY A 154 -3.02 -7.89 14.33
C GLY A 154 -3.65 -7.09 13.20
N ALA A 155 -4.83 -6.53 13.46
CA ALA A 155 -5.62 -5.78 12.50
C ALA A 155 -4.94 -4.49 12.05
N ASP A 156 -4.92 -4.23 10.73
CA ASP A 156 -4.60 -2.96 10.11
C ASP A 156 -5.80 -2.48 9.26
N LEU A 157 -6.53 -1.50 9.79
CA LEU A 157 -7.77 -1.02 9.18
C LEU A 157 -7.52 -0.29 7.86
N VAL A 158 -6.41 0.42 7.75
CA VAL A 158 -6.07 1.22 6.55
C VAL A 158 -5.63 0.31 5.42
N GLU A 159 -4.75 -0.65 5.67
CA GLU A 159 -4.35 -1.65 4.67
C GLU A 159 -5.55 -2.48 4.19
N THR A 160 -6.46 -2.84 5.11
CA THR A 160 -7.71 -3.51 4.76
C THR A 160 -8.61 -2.63 3.91
N SER A 161 -8.63 -1.31 4.14
CA SER A 161 -9.38 -0.37 3.30
C SER A 161 -8.86 -0.35 1.87
N TYR A 162 -7.53 -0.37 1.67
CA TYR A 162 -6.95 -0.47 0.32
C TYR A 162 -7.27 -1.80 -0.36
N LEU A 163 -7.26 -2.89 0.39
CA LEU A 163 -7.69 -4.18 -0.14
C LEU A 163 -9.13 -4.10 -0.64
N PHE A 164 -10.04 -3.55 0.18
CA PHE A 164 -11.46 -3.54 -0.16
C PHE A 164 -11.83 -2.51 -1.20
N GLN A 165 -11.12 -1.39 -1.36
CA GLN A 165 -11.38 -0.53 -2.52
C GLN A 165 -11.12 -1.28 -3.84
N GLY A 166 -10.08 -2.11 -3.91
CA GLY A 166 -9.82 -2.95 -5.08
C GLY A 166 -10.88 -4.06 -5.25
N LEU A 167 -11.19 -4.79 -4.17
CA LEU A 167 -12.14 -5.90 -4.21
C LEU A 167 -13.57 -5.45 -4.57
N LEU A 168 -14.03 -4.32 -4.05
CA LEU A 168 -15.34 -3.76 -4.38
C LEU A 168 -15.41 -3.33 -5.85
N CYS A 169 -14.34 -2.71 -6.38
CA CYS A 169 -14.24 -2.43 -7.81
C CYS A 169 -14.27 -3.72 -8.65
N ALA A 170 -13.58 -4.77 -8.19
CA ALA A 170 -13.61 -6.07 -8.88
C ALA A 170 -15.02 -6.70 -8.86
N ALA A 171 -15.74 -6.58 -7.74
CA ALA A 171 -17.11 -7.10 -7.66
C ALA A 171 -18.06 -6.39 -8.63
N GLN A 172 -17.83 -5.10 -8.90
CA GLN A 172 -18.62 -4.35 -9.90
C GLN A 172 -18.18 -4.65 -11.33
N TYR A 173 -16.87 -4.81 -11.57
CA TYR A 173 -16.34 -5.06 -12.92
C TYR A 173 -16.65 -6.47 -13.41
N PHE A 174 -16.50 -7.51 -12.57
CA PHE A 174 -16.78 -8.90 -12.90
C PHE A 174 -18.24 -9.24 -12.60
N ASP A 175 -19.14 -8.74 -13.45
CA ASP A 175 -20.59 -8.76 -13.30
C ASP A 175 -21.31 -9.84 -14.13
N ALA A 176 -20.59 -10.64 -14.94
CA ALA A 176 -21.19 -11.65 -15.80
C ALA A 176 -21.87 -12.77 -14.98
N ASP A 177 -22.95 -13.29 -15.53
CA ASP A 177 -23.71 -14.41 -14.95
C ASP A 177 -23.07 -15.75 -15.33
N ASN A 178 -21.93 -16.03 -14.68
CA ASN A 178 -21.22 -17.29 -14.73
C ASN A 178 -20.70 -17.70 -13.36
N ASP A 179 -20.43 -18.97 -13.15
CA ASP A 179 -20.05 -19.54 -11.85
C ASP A 179 -18.82 -18.87 -11.23
N THR A 180 -17.81 -18.51 -12.04
CA THR A 180 -16.55 -17.93 -11.57
C THR A 180 -16.78 -16.53 -11.04
N GLU A 181 -17.41 -15.66 -11.82
CA GLU A 181 -17.65 -14.26 -11.44
C GLU A 181 -18.70 -14.15 -10.34
N THR A 182 -19.75 -14.97 -10.38
CA THR A 182 -20.75 -15.05 -9.31
C THR A 182 -20.10 -15.51 -7.98
N SER A 183 -19.24 -16.54 -8.02
CA SER A 183 -18.50 -16.97 -6.83
C SER A 183 -17.55 -15.90 -6.32
N LEU A 184 -16.91 -15.14 -7.23
CA LEU A 184 -16.03 -14.02 -6.87
C LEU A 184 -16.81 -12.93 -6.12
N ARG A 185 -17.91 -12.45 -6.69
CA ARG A 185 -18.77 -11.42 -6.08
C ARG A 185 -19.30 -11.85 -4.70
N ASN A 186 -19.82 -13.06 -4.59
CA ASN A 186 -20.37 -13.57 -3.34
C ASN A 186 -19.32 -13.66 -2.22
N ARG A 187 -18.08 -14.07 -2.56
CA ARG A 187 -17.00 -14.12 -1.58
C ARG A 187 -16.50 -12.74 -1.16
N ILE A 188 -16.41 -11.80 -2.11
CA ILE A 188 -16.09 -10.41 -1.78
C ILE A 188 -17.16 -9.84 -0.85
N GLY A 189 -18.44 -10.03 -1.18
CA GLY A 189 -19.54 -9.57 -0.35
C GLY A 189 -19.53 -10.20 1.05
N TRP A 190 -19.22 -11.50 1.14
CA TRP A 190 -19.08 -12.15 2.44
C TRP A 190 -17.95 -11.54 3.27
N LEU A 191 -16.74 -11.41 2.71
CA LEU A 191 -15.59 -10.79 3.39
C LEU A 191 -15.88 -9.35 3.82
N TRP A 192 -16.56 -8.57 2.98
CA TRP A 192 -16.96 -7.20 3.27
C TRP A 192 -17.87 -7.12 4.49
N ASN A 193 -18.86 -8.01 4.58
CA ASN A 193 -19.85 -8.03 5.66
C ASN A 193 -19.29 -8.52 7.00
N GLU A 194 -18.09 -9.09 7.04
CA GLU A 194 -17.42 -9.51 8.27
C GLU A 194 -16.60 -8.37 8.92
N ILE A 195 -16.42 -7.23 8.24
CA ILE A 195 -15.59 -6.13 8.78
C ILE A 195 -16.41 -5.33 9.79
N GLU A 196 -15.99 -5.36 11.04
CA GLU A 196 -16.56 -4.61 12.14
C GLU A 196 -15.96 -3.20 12.23
N TRP A 197 -16.28 -2.31 11.25
CA TRP A 197 -15.75 -0.95 11.18
C TRP A 197 -15.97 -0.16 12.48
N ASN A 198 -17.15 -0.32 13.10
CA ASN A 198 -17.51 0.33 14.37
C ASN A 198 -16.63 -0.13 15.55
N TRP A 199 -16.06 -1.35 15.52
CA TRP A 199 -15.08 -1.79 16.52
C TRP A 199 -13.88 -0.83 16.57
N PHE A 200 -13.44 -0.35 15.41
CA PHE A 200 -12.28 0.53 15.30
C PHE A 200 -12.55 1.97 15.74
N THR A 201 -13.75 2.30 16.21
CA THR A 201 -14.00 3.55 16.96
C THR A 201 -13.53 3.46 18.40
N ARG A 202 -13.10 2.29 18.88
CA ARG A 202 -12.62 2.06 20.24
C ARG A 202 -13.62 2.61 21.29
N ASP A 203 -14.66 1.85 21.52
CA ASP A 203 -15.75 2.17 22.45
C ASP A 203 -16.62 3.39 22.05
N GLY A 204 -16.88 3.54 20.75
CA GLY A 204 -17.81 4.57 20.23
C GLY A 204 -17.22 5.99 20.16
N ARG A 205 -15.92 6.14 20.15
CA ARG A 205 -15.27 7.45 19.93
C ARG A 205 -15.53 7.97 18.52
N GLU A 206 -15.60 9.26 18.34
CA GLU A 206 -15.79 9.90 17.04
C GLU A 206 -14.50 9.94 16.21
N VAL A 207 -13.74 8.82 16.17
CA VAL A 207 -12.51 8.67 15.38
C VAL A 207 -12.24 7.19 15.14
N LEU A 208 -11.71 6.84 13.96
CA LEU A 208 -11.21 5.50 13.69
C LEU A 208 -9.77 5.34 14.17
N TYR A 209 -9.45 4.14 14.66
CA TYR A 209 -8.10 3.74 15.04
C TYR A 209 -7.51 2.80 13.99
N TRP A 210 -6.24 2.97 13.71
CA TRP A 210 -5.53 2.27 12.63
C TRP A 210 -5.32 0.78 12.94
N HIS A 211 -4.84 0.49 14.17
CA HIS A 211 -4.36 -0.83 14.56
C HIS A 211 -5.07 -1.38 15.79
N TRP A 212 -5.32 -2.68 15.77
CA TRP A 212 -5.69 -3.44 16.94
C TRP A 212 -4.91 -4.76 16.98
N SER A 213 -4.38 -5.14 18.14
CA SER A 213 -3.55 -6.33 18.33
C SER A 213 -4.27 -7.34 19.23
N PRO A 214 -4.31 -8.63 18.87
CA PRO A 214 -4.83 -9.66 19.74
C PRO A 214 -4.00 -9.85 21.02
N ASN A 215 -2.72 -9.46 20.98
CA ASN A 215 -1.79 -9.61 22.10
C ASN A 215 -1.59 -8.33 22.91
N ASN A 216 -1.77 -7.16 22.28
CA ASN A 216 -1.47 -5.85 22.86
C ASN A 216 -2.69 -4.91 22.88
N GLY A 217 -3.86 -5.34 22.39
CA GLY A 217 -5.07 -4.51 22.30
C GLY A 217 -4.81 -3.22 21.52
N TRP A 218 -5.18 -2.10 22.10
CA TRP A 218 -5.02 -0.75 21.52
C TRP A 218 -3.66 -0.10 21.85
N ALA A 219 -2.60 -0.86 22.10
CA ALA A 219 -1.30 -0.31 22.56
C ALA A 219 -0.58 0.58 21.55
N MET A 220 -0.89 0.46 20.24
CA MET A 220 -0.43 1.41 19.21
C MET A 220 -1.04 2.80 19.41
N ASN A 221 -2.29 2.85 19.90
CA ASN A 221 -3.04 4.07 20.21
C ASN A 221 -2.95 5.12 19.08
N HIS A 222 -3.18 4.70 17.83
CA HIS A 222 -3.00 5.51 16.64
C HIS A 222 -4.37 5.91 16.06
N PRO A 223 -4.99 7.03 16.50
CA PRO A 223 -6.18 7.56 15.87
C PRO A 223 -5.85 8.11 14.48
N ILE A 224 -6.68 7.81 13.51
CA ILE A 224 -6.54 8.30 12.13
C ILE A 224 -7.07 9.73 12.07
N ARG A 225 -6.16 10.71 11.94
CA ARG A 225 -6.48 12.13 11.98
C ARG A 225 -5.69 12.92 10.94
N GLY A 226 -6.26 14.05 10.50
CA GLY A 226 -5.63 14.91 9.49
C GLY A 226 -5.77 14.37 8.07
N TYR A 227 -5.54 15.22 7.06
CA TYR A 227 -5.61 14.80 5.68
C TYR A 227 -4.37 14.00 5.28
N ASN A 228 -4.59 12.74 4.97
CA ASN A 228 -3.58 11.79 4.53
C ASN A 228 -4.22 10.72 3.63
N GLU A 229 -3.56 9.60 3.41
CA GLU A 229 -4.02 8.48 2.59
C GLU A 229 -5.29 7.76 3.06
N CYS A 230 -5.78 8.06 4.27
CA CYS A 230 -6.87 7.32 4.91
C CYS A 230 -8.30 7.79 4.57
N LEU A 231 -8.48 8.68 3.58
CA LEU A 231 -9.82 9.11 3.15
C LEU A 231 -10.72 7.91 2.84
N ILE A 232 -10.20 6.94 2.08
CA ILE A 232 -10.95 5.74 1.69
C ILE A 232 -11.40 4.92 2.90
N THR A 233 -10.64 4.89 3.99
CA THR A 233 -11.00 4.18 5.22
C THR A 233 -12.28 4.74 5.82
N TYR A 234 -12.40 6.06 5.90
CA TYR A 234 -13.62 6.72 6.40
C TYR A 234 -14.79 6.58 5.44
N VAL A 235 -14.55 6.65 4.13
CA VAL A 235 -15.60 6.44 3.12
C VAL A 235 -16.18 5.04 3.22
N LEU A 236 -15.33 4.01 3.27
CA LEU A 236 -15.76 2.63 3.37
C LEU A 236 -16.46 2.35 4.70
N ALA A 237 -15.93 2.85 5.81
CA ALA A 237 -16.54 2.68 7.13
C ALA A 237 -17.94 3.31 7.18
N ALA A 238 -18.14 4.48 6.57
CA ALA A 238 -19.47 5.12 6.51
C ALA A 238 -20.42 4.40 5.53
N ALA A 239 -19.90 3.72 4.50
CA ALA A 239 -20.69 2.98 3.52
C ALA A 239 -21.05 1.55 3.94
N ALA A 240 -20.52 1.05 5.05
CA ALA A 240 -20.64 -0.36 5.46
C ALA A 240 -22.04 -0.77 6.00
N GLY A 241 -23.00 0.16 6.00
CA GLY A 241 -24.38 -0.09 6.41
C GLY A 241 -24.58 -0.17 7.93
N ASP A 242 -25.82 -0.48 8.35
CA ASP A 242 -26.25 -0.29 9.74
C ASP A 242 -25.59 -1.24 10.75
N ARG A 243 -25.15 -2.41 10.32
CA ARG A 243 -24.63 -3.43 11.24
C ARG A 243 -23.26 -3.05 11.81
N TYR A 244 -22.34 -2.64 10.98
CA TYR A 244 -20.93 -2.42 11.34
C TYR A 244 -20.39 -1.07 10.85
N GLY A 245 -21.18 -0.29 10.15
CA GLY A 245 -20.79 1.04 9.67
C GLY A 245 -20.65 2.05 10.80
N VAL A 246 -20.11 3.19 10.47
CA VAL A 246 -19.92 4.30 11.40
C VAL A 246 -20.76 5.51 10.97
N SER A 247 -21.18 6.31 11.94
CA SER A 247 -21.85 7.57 11.66
C SER A 247 -20.94 8.54 10.88
N PRO A 248 -21.47 9.35 9.95
CA PRO A 248 -20.75 10.46 9.35
C PRO A 248 -20.09 11.42 10.34
N ALA A 249 -20.57 11.48 11.58
CA ALA A 249 -19.95 12.25 12.66
C ALA A 249 -18.49 11.83 12.91
N VAL A 250 -18.16 10.54 12.74
CA VAL A 250 -16.80 10.02 12.89
C VAL A 250 -15.85 10.61 11.84
N TYR A 251 -16.31 10.77 10.60
CA TYR A 251 -15.55 11.49 9.56
C TYR A 251 -15.36 12.96 9.92
N HIS A 252 -16.43 13.64 10.28
CA HIS A 252 -16.40 15.07 10.55
C HIS A 252 -15.65 15.42 11.84
N GLY A 253 -15.92 14.74 12.94
CA GLY A 253 -15.36 15.02 14.25
C GLY A 253 -13.93 14.50 14.40
N GLY A 254 -13.68 13.25 14.02
CA GLY A 254 -12.43 12.57 14.27
C GLY A 254 -11.33 12.91 13.29
N TRP A 255 -11.65 12.99 12.00
CA TRP A 255 -10.69 13.16 10.93
C TRP A 255 -10.64 14.58 10.39
N ALA A 256 -11.76 15.11 9.90
CA ALA A 256 -11.81 16.37 9.19
C ALA A 256 -11.73 17.64 10.08
N GLN A 257 -12.05 17.54 11.35
CA GLN A 257 -11.88 18.64 12.33
C GLN A 257 -10.58 18.58 13.12
N SER A 258 -9.74 17.58 12.83
CA SER A 258 -8.46 17.41 13.52
C SER A 258 -7.40 18.39 13.00
N ASP A 259 -6.32 18.55 13.78
CA ASP A 259 -5.13 19.26 13.33
C ASP A 259 -4.59 18.65 12.04
N ASN A 260 -3.96 19.47 11.21
CA ASN A 260 -3.38 19.10 9.90
C ASN A 260 -4.39 18.58 8.86
N PHE A 261 -5.69 18.78 9.06
CA PHE A 261 -6.67 18.48 8.02
C PHE A 261 -6.84 19.66 7.04
N LYS A 262 -7.16 20.86 7.53
CA LYS A 262 -7.23 22.07 6.72
C LYS A 262 -5.86 22.72 6.64
N ASN A 263 -5.46 23.16 5.44
CA ASN A 263 -4.26 23.96 5.23
C ASN A 263 -4.61 25.39 4.84
N GLY A 264 -5.13 25.61 3.64
CA GLY A 264 -5.58 26.92 3.16
C GLY A 264 -4.46 27.90 2.79
N LYS A 265 -3.18 27.41 2.75
CA LYS A 265 -2.02 28.22 2.34
C LYS A 265 -1.68 28.02 0.87
N ASP A 266 -0.90 28.95 0.33
CA ASP A 266 -0.30 28.83 -1.00
C ASP A 266 1.17 28.39 -0.89
N PHE A 267 1.55 27.42 -1.73
CA PHE A 267 2.94 26.98 -1.88
C PHE A 267 3.35 27.14 -3.35
N TYR A 268 4.37 27.91 -3.59
CA TYR A 268 4.83 28.24 -4.95
C TYR A 268 3.76 28.92 -5.83
N GLY A 269 2.79 29.62 -5.21
CA GLY A 269 1.66 30.22 -5.90
C GLY A 269 0.54 29.23 -6.26
N ILE A 270 0.53 28.04 -5.64
CA ILE A 270 -0.48 27.01 -5.83
C ILE A 270 -1.21 26.80 -4.49
N PRO A 271 -2.55 27.00 -4.44
CA PRO A 271 -3.32 26.82 -3.21
C PRO A 271 -3.36 25.36 -2.80
N LEU A 272 -3.25 25.12 -1.49
CA LEU A 272 -3.36 23.80 -0.88
C LEU A 272 -4.50 23.80 0.14
N PRO A 273 -5.69 23.30 -0.21
CA PRO A 273 -6.84 23.29 0.69
C PRO A 273 -6.63 22.45 1.97
N LEU A 274 -6.06 21.27 1.81
CA LEU A 274 -5.95 20.25 2.88
C LEU A 274 -4.53 19.77 3.08
N GLY A 275 -4.27 19.22 4.29
CA GLY A 275 -3.06 18.49 4.61
C GLY A 275 -1.93 19.33 5.19
N PHE A 276 -0.78 18.71 5.28
CA PHE A 276 0.44 19.34 5.79
C PHE A 276 0.98 20.40 4.83
N ASP A 277 1.82 21.30 5.34
CA ASP A 277 2.54 22.26 4.51
C ASP A 277 3.30 21.52 3.39
N TYR A 278 3.18 22.03 2.17
CA TYR A 278 3.64 21.40 0.91
C TYR A 278 2.95 20.08 0.55
N GLY A 279 1.94 19.61 1.28
CA GLY A 279 1.13 18.43 0.98
C GLY A 279 1.71 17.08 1.43
N GLY A 280 2.97 17.02 1.82
CA GLY A 280 3.62 15.75 2.19
C GLY A 280 3.86 14.80 0.99
N PRO A 281 4.02 13.49 1.25
CA PRO A 281 4.19 12.46 0.22
C PRO A 281 3.01 12.42 -0.75
N LEU A 282 3.26 12.07 -2.03
CA LEU A 282 2.19 12.01 -3.04
C LEU A 282 1.11 10.98 -2.72
N PHE A 283 1.43 9.89 -2.03
CA PHE A 283 0.44 8.87 -1.71
C PHE A 283 -0.66 9.39 -0.76
N PHE A 284 -0.43 10.46 0.00
CA PHE A 284 -1.45 11.08 0.84
C PHE A 284 -2.68 11.54 0.03
N SER A 285 -2.48 11.98 -1.20
CA SER A 285 -3.54 12.45 -2.09
C SER A 285 -3.86 11.50 -3.24
N HIS A 286 -3.21 10.32 -3.33
CA HIS A 286 -3.42 9.42 -4.46
C HIS A 286 -3.99 8.05 -4.05
N TYR A 287 -3.61 7.48 -2.92
CA TYR A 287 -3.97 6.11 -2.57
C TYR A 287 -5.47 5.88 -2.42
N SER A 288 -6.18 6.82 -1.79
CA SER A 288 -7.65 6.73 -1.65
C SER A 288 -8.39 6.79 -2.98
N PHE A 289 -7.76 7.36 -4.01
CA PHE A 289 -8.38 7.58 -5.32
C PHE A 289 -8.04 6.48 -6.34
N LEU A 290 -7.49 5.38 -5.89
CA LEU A 290 -7.32 4.20 -6.73
C LEU A 290 -8.68 3.60 -7.14
N GLY A 291 -9.64 3.58 -6.22
CA GLY A 291 -11.00 3.06 -6.44
C GLY A 291 -12.10 4.09 -6.25
N LEU A 292 -11.77 5.31 -5.88
CA LEU A 292 -12.69 6.44 -5.71
C LEU A 292 -12.37 7.51 -6.76
N ASP A 293 -13.30 7.83 -7.63
CA ASP A 293 -13.09 8.89 -8.63
C ASP A 293 -13.13 10.27 -7.97
N PRO A 294 -12.03 11.05 -8.03
CA PRO A 294 -12.02 12.39 -7.48
C PRO A 294 -12.75 13.41 -8.35
N SER A 295 -13.11 13.06 -9.60
CA SER A 295 -13.76 13.98 -10.54
C SER A 295 -15.15 14.36 -10.04
N GLY A 296 -15.33 15.64 -9.70
CA GLY A 296 -16.59 16.13 -9.14
C GLY A 296 -16.86 15.75 -7.67
N LEU A 297 -15.93 15.04 -7.02
CA LEU A 297 -16.04 14.71 -5.61
C LEU A 297 -15.73 15.94 -4.76
N LYS A 298 -16.76 16.43 -4.07
CA LYS A 298 -16.69 17.61 -3.21
C LYS A 298 -17.42 17.37 -1.90
N ASP A 299 -16.89 17.95 -0.86
CA ASP A 299 -17.60 18.10 0.40
C ASP A 299 -17.46 19.55 0.92
N ARG A 300 -17.86 19.79 2.17
CA ARG A 300 -17.73 21.12 2.80
C ARG A 300 -16.30 21.55 3.05
N TYR A 301 -15.31 20.71 2.81
CA TYR A 301 -13.90 20.97 3.12
C TYR A 301 -13.07 21.25 1.87
N ALA A 302 -13.27 20.48 0.79
CA ALA A 302 -12.51 20.61 -0.43
C ALA A 302 -13.22 20.04 -1.67
N ASP A 303 -12.74 20.47 -2.84
CA ASP A 303 -12.82 19.75 -4.09
C ASP A 303 -11.62 18.81 -4.18
N TYR A 304 -11.87 17.49 -4.21
CA TYR A 304 -10.79 16.50 -4.14
C TYR A 304 -10.00 16.36 -5.43
N TRP A 305 -10.58 16.71 -6.59
CA TRP A 305 -9.83 16.82 -7.82
C TRP A 305 -8.82 17.96 -7.76
N GLU A 306 -9.25 19.12 -7.30
CA GLU A 306 -8.38 20.29 -7.12
C GLU A 306 -7.29 20.01 -6.08
N GLN A 307 -7.63 19.42 -4.93
CA GLN A 307 -6.69 19.03 -3.90
C GLN A 307 -5.58 18.13 -4.45
N ASN A 308 -5.94 17.05 -5.17
CA ASN A 308 -4.98 16.09 -5.69
C ASN A 308 -4.07 16.68 -6.76
N ARG A 309 -4.66 17.48 -7.65
CA ARG A 309 -3.92 18.19 -8.69
C ARG A 309 -2.93 19.18 -8.08
N ASN A 310 -3.37 20.01 -7.15
CA ASN A 310 -2.56 21.05 -6.54
C ASN A 310 -1.41 20.46 -5.72
N GLN A 311 -1.67 19.43 -4.90
CA GLN A 311 -0.61 18.73 -4.17
C GLN A 311 0.43 18.12 -5.12
N THR A 312 0.01 17.51 -6.23
CA THR A 312 0.91 16.97 -7.25
C THR A 312 1.79 18.07 -7.88
N LEU A 313 1.20 19.20 -8.20
CA LEU A 313 1.93 20.34 -8.78
C LEU A 313 2.90 20.99 -7.77
N ILE A 314 2.51 21.11 -6.50
CA ILE A 314 3.39 21.59 -5.41
C ILE A 314 4.58 20.66 -5.25
N ASN A 315 4.36 19.33 -5.22
CA ASN A 315 5.40 18.34 -5.10
C ASN A 315 6.39 18.41 -6.29
N ARG A 316 5.88 18.56 -7.51
CA ARG A 316 6.71 18.77 -8.70
C ARG A 316 7.52 20.06 -8.61
N GLU A 317 6.88 21.16 -8.26
CA GLU A 317 7.52 22.48 -8.19
C GLU A 317 8.61 22.51 -7.10
N HIS A 318 8.39 21.80 -5.97
CA HIS A 318 9.41 21.61 -4.94
C HIS A 318 10.66 20.92 -5.49
N CYS A 319 10.50 19.88 -6.28
CA CYS A 319 11.63 19.19 -6.92
C CYS A 319 12.31 20.04 -7.99
N VAL A 320 11.55 20.84 -8.77
CA VAL A 320 12.09 21.75 -9.79
C VAL A 320 12.95 22.84 -9.16
N ARG A 321 12.43 23.49 -8.11
CA ARG A 321 13.18 24.54 -7.36
C ARG A 321 14.29 23.97 -6.51
N ASN A 322 14.13 22.74 -6.05
CA ASN A 322 15.12 21.99 -5.28
C ASN A 322 15.78 22.81 -4.15
N PRO A 323 15.05 23.37 -3.19
CA PRO A 323 15.61 24.26 -2.16
C PRO A 323 16.62 23.55 -1.26
N GLY A 324 16.56 22.23 -1.16
CA GLY A 324 17.50 21.40 -0.41
C GLY A 324 18.73 20.96 -1.21
N HIS A 325 18.87 21.39 -2.47
CA HIS A 325 19.99 21.02 -3.36
C HIS A 325 20.23 19.51 -3.49
N PHE A 326 19.16 18.69 -3.44
CA PHE A 326 19.27 17.24 -3.57
C PHE A 326 19.68 16.83 -4.98
N LYS A 327 20.65 15.92 -5.05
CA LYS A 327 21.12 15.39 -6.33
C LYS A 327 20.01 14.68 -7.09
N GLY A 328 19.79 15.09 -8.33
CA GLY A 328 18.81 14.44 -9.22
C GLY A 328 17.43 15.08 -9.24
N TYR A 329 17.08 15.95 -8.28
CA TYR A 329 15.79 16.64 -8.31
C TYR A 329 15.79 17.70 -9.42
N GLY A 330 14.67 17.80 -10.14
CA GLY A 330 14.51 18.76 -11.23
C GLY A 330 13.25 18.47 -12.05
N PRO A 331 13.06 19.18 -13.18
CA PRO A 331 11.87 19.06 -13.99
C PRO A 331 11.60 17.67 -14.57
N ASN A 332 12.65 16.87 -14.73
CA ASN A 332 12.59 15.51 -15.27
C ASN A 332 12.77 14.42 -14.21
N CYS A 333 12.90 14.79 -12.93
CA CYS A 333 13.03 13.85 -11.82
C CYS A 333 12.37 14.44 -10.58
N TRP A 334 11.11 14.08 -10.37
CA TRP A 334 10.27 14.55 -9.28
C TRP A 334 9.31 13.44 -8.82
N GLY A 335 8.52 13.71 -7.79
CA GLY A 335 7.62 12.73 -7.23
C GLY A 335 8.13 12.23 -5.87
N LEU A 336 8.01 13.09 -4.84
CA LEU A 336 8.44 12.75 -3.49
C LEU A 336 7.43 11.81 -2.84
N THR A 337 7.96 10.72 -2.28
CA THR A 337 7.21 9.74 -1.51
C THR A 337 8.03 9.28 -0.30
N ALA A 338 7.39 8.67 0.69
CA ALA A 338 8.10 8.04 1.79
C ALA A 338 8.86 6.80 1.26
N ARG A 339 10.11 6.67 1.68
CA ARG A 339 10.91 5.47 1.41
C ARG A 339 11.67 5.10 2.67
N ASP A 340 11.51 3.87 3.11
CA ASP A 340 12.33 3.33 4.20
C ASP A 340 13.78 3.19 3.72
N ARG A 341 14.67 4.03 4.26
CA ARG A 341 16.12 3.85 4.20
C ARG A 341 16.64 3.93 5.63
N LYS A 342 17.33 2.90 6.06
CA LYS A 342 18.02 2.87 7.38
C LYS A 342 18.99 4.04 7.63
N SER A 343 19.20 4.96 6.68
CA SER A 343 20.20 6.02 6.76
C SER A 343 19.71 7.47 6.58
N THR A 344 18.42 7.69 6.37
CA THR A 344 17.88 9.06 6.36
C THR A 344 16.62 9.09 7.20
N ARG A 345 16.75 9.61 8.41
CA ARG A 345 15.62 10.06 9.21
C ARG A 345 14.96 11.24 8.49
N LEU A 346 14.04 10.96 7.61
CA LEU A 346 12.90 11.85 7.46
C LEU A 346 11.98 11.45 8.60
N ASN A 347 11.80 12.35 9.54
CA ASN A 347 10.81 12.21 10.58
C ASN A 347 9.44 12.11 9.91
N SER A 348 9.03 10.92 9.56
CA SER A 348 7.62 10.57 9.53
C SER A 348 7.24 10.39 11.00
N SER A 349 6.86 11.48 11.64
CA SER A 349 6.09 11.40 12.86
C SER A 349 4.71 10.88 12.46
N HIS A 350 4.58 9.57 12.49
CA HIS A 350 3.29 8.91 12.55
C HIS A 350 2.82 8.83 14.00
#